data_c3b4f465781e98744ddd354834c07c3f
#
_entry.id   c3b4f465781e98744ddd354834c07c3f
#
_cell.length_a   1.000
_cell.length_b   1.000
_cell.length_c   1.000
_cell.angle_alpha   90.00
_cell.angle_beta   90.00
_cell.angle_gamma   90.00
#
_symmetry.space_group_name_H-M   'P 1'
#
loop_
_entity.id
_entity.type
_entity.pdbx_description
1 polymer ?
#
loop_
_entity_poly.entity_id
_entity_poly.type
_entity_poly.pdbx_seq_one_letter_code
_entity_poly.pdbx_strand_id
1 'polypeptide(L)'
;PPVSENTSTYRADIWLEKLDTFVKDGVCEKIGVAEMDQAWVFESYSVTQSRIIITGVQHDFENIKLAPEPEAGAEVMRQYTRAANSAMTVAAWLHNEGWEAKPLTGPMASTLTMIPPAIAAGFGELGKHGSIINPEFGSSFRLSAILTDAPLPLSKPKSHGVDDFCSACRVCEDA
;
A
#
# COMPACT_ATOMS: atom_id res chain seq x y z
N PRO A 1 -1.65 12.87 -15.92
CA PRO A 1 -1.17 13.07 -17.28
C PRO A 1 -1.74 12.00 -18.22
N PRO A 2 -1.84 12.26 -19.52
CA PRO A 2 -2.19 11.23 -20.48
C PRO A 2 -1.12 10.13 -20.51
N VAL A 3 -1.50 8.92 -20.95
CA VAL A 3 -0.56 7.81 -21.12
C VAL A 3 0.33 8.07 -22.33
N SER A 4 1.64 7.84 -22.17
CA SER A 4 2.62 7.98 -23.25
C SER A 4 2.34 6.96 -24.36
N GLU A 5 2.54 7.34 -25.61
CA GLU A 5 2.44 6.44 -26.77
C GLU A 5 3.56 5.38 -26.78
N ASN A 6 4.68 5.67 -26.13
CA ASN A 6 5.82 4.77 -26.03
C ASN A 6 5.77 3.97 -24.74
N THR A 7 5.56 2.67 -24.85
CA THR A 7 5.51 1.76 -23.71
C THR A 7 6.91 1.27 -23.34
N SER A 8 7.34 1.56 -22.13
CA SER A 8 8.60 1.07 -21.59
C SER A 8 8.47 -0.38 -21.12
N THR A 9 9.46 -1.20 -21.48
CA THR A 9 9.63 -2.55 -20.94
C THR A 9 11.04 -2.67 -20.39
N TYR A 10 11.13 -2.83 -19.07
CA TYR A 10 12.42 -2.95 -18.38
C TYR A 10 12.62 -4.35 -17.85
N ARG A 11 13.88 -4.72 -17.60
CA ARG A 11 14.22 -5.89 -16.79
C ARG A 11 13.71 -5.69 -15.36
N ALA A 12 13.50 -6.80 -14.65
CA ALA A 12 12.95 -6.79 -13.30
C ALA A 12 13.77 -5.93 -12.30
N ASP A 13 15.10 -5.99 -12.42
CA ASP A 13 16.00 -5.20 -11.58
C ASP A 13 15.82 -3.68 -11.79
N ILE A 14 15.64 -3.24 -13.03
CA ILE A 14 15.40 -1.83 -13.35
C ILE A 14 14.04 -1.36 -12.84
N TRP A 15 12.99 -2.21 -13.00
CA TRP A 15 11.68 -1.90 -12.42
C TRP A 15 11.74 -1.70 -10.89
N LEU A 16 12.46 -2.60 -10.19
CA LEU A 16 12.64 -2.51 -8.73
C LEU A 16 13.40 -1.25 -8.34
N GLU A 17 14.48 -0.89 -9.05
CA GLU A 17 15.23 0.34 -8.81
C GLU A 17 14.35 1.59 -8.97
N LYS A 18 13.53 1.64 -10.03
CA LYS A 18 12.58 2.74 -10.25
C LYS A 18 11.52 2.83 -9.15
N LEU A 19 10.98 1.71 -8.68
CA LEU A 19 10.04 1.69 -7.55
C LEU A 19 10.71 2.16 -6.25
N ASP A 20 11.95 1.77 -6.01
CA ASP A 20 12.71 2.15 -4.82
C ASP A 20 13.01 3.65 -4.76
N THR A 21 13.04 4.36 -5.90
CA THR A 21 13.18 5.83 -5.90
C THR A 21 12.04 6.52 -5.16
N PHE A 22 10.81 6.00 -5.23
CA PHE A 22 9.67 6.60 -4.52
C PHE A 22 9.85 6.55 -3.00
N VAL A 23 10.49 5.52 -2.48
CA VAL A 23 10.84 5.41 -1.05
C VAL A 23 11.98 6.35 -0.72
N LYS A 24 13.05 6.36 -1.53
CA LYS A 24 14.21 7.25 -1.34
C LYS A 24 13.84 8.74 -1.39
N ASP A 25 12.90 9.10 -2.26
CA ASP A 25 12.42 10.46 -2.44
C ASP A 25 11.34 10.86 -1.42
N GLY A 26 10.97 9.96 -0.50
CA GLY A 26 10.00 10.23 0.57
C GLY A 26 8.54 10.33 0.09
N VAL A 27 8.23 9.82 -1.09
CA VAL A 27 6.85 9.75 -1.61
C VAL A 27 6.01 8.80 -0.75
N CYS A 28 6.61 7.70 -0.32
CA CYS A 28 6.03 6.74 0.63
C CYS A 28 7.15 6.08 1.45
N GLU A 29 6.83 5.48 2.58
CA GLU A 29 7.80 4.72 3.37
C GLU A 29 7.98 3.28 2.85
N LYS A 30 6.97 2.75 2.15
CA LYS A 30 7.05 1.41 1.56
C LYS A 30 6.24 1.33 0.28
N ILE A 31 6.75 0.56 -0.68
CA ILE A 31 6.06 0.24 -1.92
C ILE A 31 6.23 -1.25 -2.20
N GLY A 32 5.19 -1.90 -2.71
CA GLY A 32 5.22 -3.31 -3.08
C GLY A 32 4.21 -3.63 -4.17
N VAL A 33 4.42 -4.74 -4.85
CA VAL A 33 3.60 -5.18 -5.98
C VAL A 33 3.07 -6.58 -5.72
N ALA A 34 1.77 -6.78 -5.94
CA ALA A 34 1.14 -8.09 -5.92
C ALA A 34 0.46 -8.39 -7.26
N GLU A 35 0.28 -9.67 -7.55
CA GLU A 35 -0.65 -10.11 -8.58
C GLU A 35 -2.08 -9.81 -8.14
N MET A 36 -2.92 -9.33 -9.06
CA MET A 36 -4.30 -8.99 -8.71
C MET A 36 -5.13 -10.26 -8.52
N ASP A 37 -5.82 -10.37 -7.40
CA ASP A 37 -6.76 -11.44 -7.11
C ASP A 37 -8.20 -10.89 -7.09
N GLN A 38 -9.09 -11.48 -7.87
CA GLN A 38 -10.50 -11.08 -7.96
C GLN A 38 -11.25 -11.27 -6.64
N ALA A 39 -10.79 -12.16 -5.76
CA ALA A 39 -11.37 -12.35 -4.42
C ALA A 39 -11.26 -11.09 -3.53
N TRP A 40 -10.41 -10.15 -3.89
CA TRP A 40 -10.26 -8.88 -3.16
C TRP A 40 -11.24 -7.79 -3.60
N VAL A 41 -11.86 -7.97 -4.77
CA VAL A 41 -12.77 -7.00 -5.39
C VAL A 41 -14.18 -7.15 -4.81
N PHE A 42 -14.79 -6.04 -4.43
CA PHE A 42 -16.18 -6.06 -3.95
C PHE A 42 -17.16 -6.38 -5.08
N GLU A 43 -18.25 -7.07 -4.77
CA GLU A 43 -19.23 -7.61 -5.74
C GLU A 43 -19.74 -6.59 -6.78
N SER A 44 -19.84 -5.31 -6.40
CA SER A 44 -20.34 -4.25 -7.28
C SER A 44 -19.30 -3.70 -8.25
N TYR A 45 -18.07 -4.20 -8.21
CA TYR A 45 -16.96 -3.67 -8.99
C TYR A 45 -16.30 -4.74 -9.86
N SER A 46 -15.55 -4.27 -10.85
CA SER A 46 -14.74 -5.11 -11.73
C SER A 46 -13.35 -4.51 -11.87
N VAL A 47 -12.35 -5.35 -11.79
CA VAL A 47 -10.93 -5.02 -12.00
C VAL A 47 -10.38 -5.95 -13.07
N THR A 48 -9.83 -5.39 -14.12
CA THR A 48 -9.25 -6.14 -15.25
C THR A 48 -7.72 -6.15 -15.25
N GLN A 49 -7.12 -5.22 -14.50
CA GLN A 49 -5.65 -5.12 -14.38
C GLN A 49 -5.08 -6.35 -13.67
N SER A 50 -3.90 -6.78 -14.13
CA SER A 50 -3.21 -7.98 -13.63
C SER A 50 -2.32 -7.72 -12.42
N ARG A 51 -2.03 -6.46 -12.11
CA ARG A 51 -1.13 -6.06 -11.02
C ARG A 51 -1.77 -5.00 -10.14
N ILE A 52 -1.44 -5.07 -8.85
CA ILE A 52 -1.73 -4.04 -7.88
C ILE A 52 -0.43 -3.60 -7.20
N ILE A 53 -0.17 -2.31 -7.23
CA ILE A 53 0.91 -1.69 -6.45
C ILE A 53 0.29 -1.17 -5.18
N ILE A 54 0.92 -1.44 -4.05
CA ILE A 54 0.53 -0.87 -2.75
C ILE A 54 1.61 0.11 -2.32
N THR A 55 1.19 1.28 -1.86
CA THR A 55 2.06 2.24 -1.17
C THR A 55 1.60 2.41 0.26
N GLY A 56 2.56 2.59 1.18
CA GLY A 56 2.30 2.80 2.60
C GLY A 56 2.99 4.05 3.10
N VAL A 57 2.27 4.85 3.88
CA VAL A 57 2.79 6.04 4.56
C VAL A 57 2.60 5.91 6.06
N GLN A 58 3.67 6.08 6.82
CA GLN A 58 3.68 5.92 8.27
C GLN A 58 3.05 7.13 8.96
N HIS A 59 2.28 6.90 10.03
CA HIS A 59 1.89 7.96 10.96
C HIS A 59 3.07 8.40 11.81
N ASP A 60 3.13 9.69 12.13
CA ASP A 60 3.98 10.19 13.20
C ASP A 60 3.45 9.65 14.54
N PHE A 61 4.28 8.85 15.22
CA PHE A 61 3.89 8.22 16.47
C PHE A 61 3.62 9.24 17.59
N GLU A 62 4.39 10.34 17.65
CA GLU A 62 4.25 11.36 18.68
C GLU A 62 2.91 12.08 18.59
N ASN A 63 2.37 12.23 17.36
CA ASN A 63 1.06 12.82 17.13
C ASN A 63 -0.07 11.79 17.31
N ILE A 64 0.06 10.59 16.74
CA ILE A 64 -1.03 9.60 16.77
C ILE A 64 -1.30 9.04 18.17
N LYS A 65 -0.28 8.95 19.04
CA LYS A 65 -0.42 8.50 20.43
C LYS A 65 -1.25 9.44 21.30
N LEU A 66 -1.48 10.69 20.85
CA LEU A 66 -2.30 11.67 21.57
C LEU A 66 -3.80 11.44 21.38
N ALA A 67 -4.23 10.39 20.67
CA ALA A 67 -5.64 10.07 20.53
C ALA A 67 -6.34 10.01 21.91
N PRO A 68 -7.52 10.66 22.09
CA PRO A 68 -8.39 11.25 21.07
C PRO A 68 -8.18 12.74 20.77
N GLU A 69 -7.07 13.34 21.13
CA GLU A 69 -6.82 14.78 20.98
C GLU A 69 -6.79 15.21 19.49
N PRO A 70 -7.06 16.51 19.20
CA PRO A 70 -7.11 17.05 17.83
C PRO A 70 -5.85 16.80 17.00
N GLU A 71 -4.68 16.77 17.62
CA GLU A 71 -3.38 16.51 17.00
C GLU A 71 -3.35 15.15 16.32
N ALA A 72 -3.90 14.12 16.98
CA ALA A 72 -4.02 12.78 16.39
C ALA A 72 -4.96 12.80 15.18
N GLY A 73 -6.06 13.53 15.25
CA GLY A 73 -6.97 13.73 14.12
C GLY A 73 -6.30 14.43 12.93
N ALA A 74 -5.53 15.48 13.19
CA ALA A 74 -4.76 16.19 12.18
C ALA A 74 -3.71 15.29 11.52
N GLU A 75 -3.04 14.43 12.30
CA GLU A 75 -2.08 13.46 11.78
C GLU A 75 -2.75 12.44 10.85
N VAL A 76 -3.91 11.91 11.23
CA VAL A 76 -4.69 10.99 10.37
C VAL A 76 -5.01 11.64 9.04
N MET A 77 -5.49 12.88 9.02
CA MET A 77 -5.82 13.61 7.79
C MET A 77 -4.60 13.89 6.93
N ARG A 78 -3.46 14.23 7.54
CA ARG A 78 -2.19 14.42 6.84
C ARG A 78 -1.76 13.14 6.12
N GLN A 79 -1.84 11.99 6.80
CA GLN A 79 -1.41 10.73 6.20
C GLN A 79 -2.41 10.20 5.14
N TYR A 80 -3.69 10.49 5.23
CA TYR A 80 -4.62 10.25 4.12
C TYR A 80 -4.22 11.04 2.87
N THR A 81 -3.87 12.31 3.04
CA THR A 81 -3.41 13.16 1.92
C THR A 81 -2.11 12.64 1.33
N ARG A 82 -1.13 12.24 2.17
CA ARG A 82 0.13 11.66 1.70
C ARG A 82 -0.10 10.35 0.94
N ALA A 83 -0.94 9.46 1.46
CA ALA A 83 -1.27 8.19 0.80
C ALA A 83 -1.93 8.41 -0.56
N ALA A 84 -2.89 9.33 -0.67
CA ALA A 84 -3.51 9.68 -1.94
C ALA A 84 -2.49 10.24 -2.94
N ASN A 85 -1.63 11.16 -2.49
CA ASN A 85 -0.59 11.76 -3.33
C ASN A 85 0.44 10.71 -3.80
N SER A 86 0.82 9.76 -2.95
CA SER A 86 1.73 8.68 -3.34
C SER A 86 1.15 7.84 -4.47
N ALA A 87 -0.13 7.45 -4.38
CA ALA A 87 -0.78 6.69 -5.45
C ALA A 87 -0.87 7.49 -6.76
N MET A 88 -1.21 8.77 -6.69
CA MET A 88 -1.27 9.65 -7.87
C MET A 88 0.11 9.83 -8.51
N THR A 89 1.16 9.98 -7.71
CA THR A 89 2.53 10.14 -8.19
C THR A 89 3.03 8.88 -8.92
N VAL A 90 2.80 7.70 -8.33
CA VAL A 90 3.17 6.42 -8.97
C VAL A 90 2.34 6.17 -10.23
N ALA A 91 1.05 6.48 -10.22
CA ALA A 91 0.21 6.36 -11.42
C ALA A 91 0.65 7.31 -12.55
N ALA A 92 0.99 8.56 -12.20
CA ALA A 92 1.52 9.52 -13.19
C ALA A 92 2.85 9.06 -13.80
N TRP A 93 3.74 8.47 -12.98
CA TRP A 93 4.97 7.88 -13.48
C TRP A 93 4.68 6.73 -14.46
N LEU A 94 3.77 5.79 -14.11
CA LEU A 94 3.39 4.69 -15.02
C LEU A 94 2.81 5.20 -16.34
N HIS A 95 1.99 6.27 -16.31
CA HIS A 95 1.50 6.92 -17.53
C HIS A 95 2.65 7.44 -18.40
N ASN A 96 3.69 8.03 -17.80
CA ASN A 96 4.88 8.47 -18.54
C ASN A 96 5.68 7.29 -19.11
N GLU A 97 5.62 6.12 -18.47
CA GLU A 97 6.23 4.88 -18.95
C GLU A 97 5.33 4.14 -19.99
N GLY A 98 4.18 4.72 -20.36
CA GLY A 98 3.26 4.19 -21.37
C GLY A 98 2.33 3.09 -20.87
N TRP A 99 2.11 3.00 -19.56
CA TRP A 99 1.21 2.03 -18.95
C TRP A 99 0.00 2.69 -18.33
N GLU A 100 -1.20 2.18 -18.63
CA GLU A 100 -2.40 2.57 -17.89
C GLU A 100 -2.26 2.26 -16.41
N ALA A 101 -2.68 3.23 -15.58
CA ALA A 101 -2.60 3.11 -14.15
C ALA A 101 -3.78 3.82 -13.48
N LYS A 102 -4.52 3.10 -12.66
CA LYS A 102 -5.68 3.62 -11.94
C LYS A 102 -5.36 3.74 -10.45
N PRO A 103 -5.12 4.97 -9.91
CA PRO A 103 -4.90 5.16 -8.48
C PRO A 103 -6.21 4.98 -7.69
N LEU A 104 -6.12 4.31 -6.55
CA LEU A 104 -7.16 4.16 -5.55
C LEU A 104 -6.78 5.02 -4.34
N THR A 105 -7.31 6.25 -4.30
CA THR A 105 -6.85 7.32 -3.39
C THR A 105 -7.80 7.62 -2.24
N GLY A 106 -8.96 6.97 -2.20
CA GLY A 106 -9.97 7.27 -1.18
C GLY A 106 -9.53 6.87 0.23
N PRO A 107 -10.07 7.52 1.26
CA PRO A 107 -9.85 7.11 2.64
C PRO A 107 -10.43 5.72 2.93
N MET A 108 -11.39 5.30 2.13
CA MET A 108 -11.99 3.98 2.15
C MET A 108 -11.80 3.31 0.80
N ALA A 109 -11.43 2.02 0.82
CA ALA A 109 -11.35 1.23 -0.40
C ALA A 109 -12.76 1.13 -1.01
N SER A 110 -12.92 1.74 -2.18
CA SER A 110 -14.22 1.74 -2.87
C SER A 110 -14.38 0.57 -3.85
N THR A 111 -13.28 -0.01 -4.32
CA THR A 111 -13.27 -1.04 -5.36
C THR A 111 -12.89 -2.41 -4.81
N LEU A 112 -11.97 -2.46 -3.86
CA LEU A 112 -11.44 -3.70 -3.29
C LEU A 112 -11.01 -3.50 -1.83
N THR A 113 -10.86 -4.61 -1.10
CA THR A 113 -10.25 -4.57 0.24
C THR A 113 -8.74 -4.36 0.14
N MET A 114 -8.15 -3.60 1.09
CA MET A 114 -6.74 -3.21 1.02
C MET A 114 -5.79 -4.15 1.80
N ILE A 115 -6.31 -4.89 2.78
CA ILE A 115 -5.46 -5.71 3.67
C ILE A 115 -4.84 -6.90 2.94
N PRO A 116 -5.60 -7.79 2.25
CA PRO A 116 -5.01 -8.92 1.56
C PRO A 116 -3.97 -8.56 0.50
N PRO A 117 -4.23 -7.59 -0.42
CA PRO A 117 -3.22 -7.20 -1.40
C PRO A 117 -1.96 -6.58 -0.76
N ALA A 118 -2.10 -5.84 0.35
CA ALA A 118 -0.94 -5.30 1.05
C ALA A 118 -0.08 -6.42 1.69
N ILE A 119 -0.70 -7.45 2.24
CA ILE A 119 0.03 -8.64 2.73
C ILE A 119 0.74 -9.33 1.55
N ALA A 120 0.05 -9.56 0.43
CA ALA A 120 0.63 -10.14 -0.78
C ALA A 120 1.77 -9.28 -1.36
N ALA A 121 1.70 -7.96 -1.23
CA ALA A 121 2.75 -7.02 -1.61
C ALA A 121 3.90 -6.90 -0.57
N GLY A 122 3.88 -7.70 0.50
CA GLY A 122 4.97 -7.77 1.48
C GLY A 122 4.96 -6.67 2.54
N PHE A 123 3.80 -6.11 2.85
CA PHE A 123 3.67 -5.07 3.88
C PHE A 123 3.70 -5.59 5.31
N GLY A 124 3.56 -6.87 5.53
CA GLY A 124 3.56 -7.50 6.84
C GLY A 124 2.55 -8.63 6.95
N GLU A 125 2.11 -8.91 8.16
CA GLU A 125 1.18 -10.01 8.48
C GLU A 125 -0.05 -9.49 9.20
N LEU A 126 -1.15 -10.23 9.14
CA LEU A 126 -2.39 -9.87 9.83
C LEU A 126 -2.23 -10.06 11.34
N GLY A 127 -2.46 -9.00 12.09
CA GLY A 127 -2.55 -9.08 13.55
C GLY A 127 -3.96 -9.48 14.03
N LYS A 128 -4.08 -9.99 15.26
CA LYS A 128 -5.39 -10.35 15.87
C LYS A 128 -6.36 -9.17 16.00
N HIS A 129 -5.88 -7.95 16.00
CA HIS A 129 -6.72 -6.73 15.95
C HIS A 129 -7.34 -6.45 14.57
N GLY A 130 -7.12 -7.32 13.57
CA GLY A 130 -7.69 -7.18 12.23
C GLY A 130 -6.98 -6.21 11.28
N SER A 131 -5.83 -5.67 11.67
CA SER A 131 -4.99 -4.82 10.81
C SER A 131 -3.63 -5.48 10.54
N ILE A 132 -2.86 -4.90 9.59
CA ILE A 132 -1.51 -5.38 9.26
C ILE A 132 -0.52 -4.89 10.32
N ILE A 133 0.40 -5.75 10.71
CA ILE A 133 1.58 -5.41 11.48
C ILE A 133 2.78 -5.44 10.54
N ASN A 134 3.35 -4.26 10.31
CA ASN A 134 4.58 -4.09 9.54
C ASN A 134 5.78 -4.18 10.48
N PRO A 135 6.89 -4.84 10.11
CA PRO A 135 8.06 -4.99 10.97
C PRO A 135 8.81 -3.68 11.26
N GLU A 136 8.63 -2.64 10.42
CA GLU A 136 9.36 -1.38 10.54
C GLU A 136 8.54 -0.30 11.28
N PHE A 137 7.23 -0.22 11.02
CA PHE A 137 6.36 0.84 11.56
C PHE A 137 5.08 0.33 12.23
N GLY A 138 5.04 -0.94 12.61
CA GLY A 138 3.92 -1.53 13.35
C GLY A 138 2.62 -1.52 12.57
N SER A 139 1.51 -1.19 13.24
CA SER A 139 0.18 -1.11 12.62
C SER A 139 -0.26 0.33 12.30
N SER A 140 0.63 1.31 12.51
CA SER A 140 0.28 2.73 12.41
C SER A 140 0.70 3.34 11.08
N PHE A 141 -0.03 3.02 10.02
CA PHE A 141 0.23 3.53 8.66
C PHE A 141 -1.04 3.56 7.81
N ARG A 142 -0.99 4.28 6.69
CA ARG A 142 -2.05 4.33 5.69
C ARG A 142 -1.59 3.68 4.40
N LEU A 143 -2.54 3.02 3.74
CA LEU A 143 -2.34 2.36 2.46
C LEU A 143 -3.04 3.14 1.35
N SER A 144 -2.45 3.11 0.16
CA SER A 144 -3.14 3.38 -1.10
C SER A 144 -2.69 2.38 -2.15
N ALA A 145 -3.40 2.32 -3.27
CA ALA A 145 -3.12 1.33 -4.30
C ALA A 145 -3.16 1.93 -5.71
N ILE A 146 -2.51 1.25 -6.63
CA ILE A 146 -2.55 1.55 -8.06
C ILE A 146 -2.76 0.25 -8.82
N LEU A 147 -3.79 0.20 -9.66
CA LEU A 147 -4.06 -0.91 -10.56
C LEU A 147 -3.39 -0.66 -11.90
N THR A 148 -2.69 -1.65 -12.45
CA THR A 148 -1.98 -1.55 -13.74
C THR A 148 -1.72 -2.92 -14.37
N ASP A 149 -1.41 -2.93 -15.66
CA ASP A 149 -0.90 -4.10 -16.38
C ASP A 149 0.60 -4.01 -16.67
N ALA A 150 1.29 -3.00 -16.13
CA ALA A 150 2.75 -2.89 -16.25
C ALA A 150 3.42 -4.18 -15.70
N PRO A 151 4.44 -4.75 -16.41
CA PRO A 151 5.05 -6.02 -16.07
C PRO A 151 6.03 -5.88 -14.89
N LEU A 152 5.53 -5.33 -13.80
CA LEU A 152 6.30 -5.12 -12.57
C LEU A 152 6.61 -6.44 -11.87
N PRO A 153 7.81 -6.61 -11.33
CA PRO A 153 8.15 -7.79 -10.54
C PRO A 153 7.33 -7.83 -9.25
N LEU A 154 6.85 -9.01 -8.89
CA LEU A 154 6.06 -9.20 -7.68
C LEU A 154 6.96 -9.15 -6.43
N SER A 155 6.46 -8.50 -5.40
CA SER A 155 7.04 -8.58 -4.06
C SER A 155 6.89 -9.98 -3.48
N LYS A 156 7.78 -10.33 -2.56
CA LYS A 156 7.72 -11.63 -1.87
C LYS A 156 7.33 -11.36 -0.41
N PRO A 157 6.13 -11.79 0.04
CA PRO A 157 5.77 -11.75 1.43
C PRO A 157 6.78 -12.53 2.28
N LYS A 158 7.05 -12.03 3.48
CA LYS A 158 7.91 -12.71 4.46
C LYS A 158 7.14 -12.84 5.76
N SER A 159 7.32 -13.96 6.45
CA SER A 159 6.83 -14.09 7.82
C SER A 159 7.78 -13.37 8.77
N HIS A 160 7.19 -12.68 9.74
CA HIS A 160 7.86 -11.96 10.81
C HIS A 160 7.45 -12.47 12.20
N GLY A 161 6.69 -13.58 12.23
CA GLY A 161 6.26 -14.21 13.48
C GLY A 161 5.14 -13.47 14.20
N VAL A 162 4.32 -12.71 13.46
CA VAL A 162 3.21 -11.94 14.05
C VAL A 162 2.18 -12.84 14.72
N ASP A 163 1.89 -14.01 14.15
CA ASP A 163 0.93 -14.95 14.72
C ASP A 163 1.41 -15.50 16.07
N ASP A 164 2.67 -15.89 16.16
CA ASP A 164 3.29 -16.36 17.40
C ASP A 164 3.29 -15.24 18.46
N PHE A 165 3.68 -14.03 18.07
CA PHE A 165 3.64 -12.86 18.95
C PHE A 165 2.23 -12.59 19.47
N CYS A 166 1.24 -12.53 18.57
CA CYS A 166 -0.15 -12.27 18.94
C CYS A 166 -0.73 -13.36 19.86
N SER A 167 -0.33 -14.61 19.65
CA SER A 167 -0.76 -15.74 20.49
C SER A 167 -0.25 -15.62 21.92
N ALA A 168 0.93 -15.04 22.14
CA ALA A 168 1.48 -14.76 23.47
C ALA A 168 0.98 -13.45 24.08
N CYS A 169 0.80 -12.40 23.26
CA CYS A 169 0.48 -11.05 23.72
C CYS A 169 -0.95 -10.92 24.27
N ARG A 170 -1.96 -11.39 23.53
CA ARG A 170 -3.40 -11.43 23.89
C ARG A 170 -4.06 -10.10 24.26
N VAL A 171 -3.38 -8.98 24.24
CA VAL A 171 -3.92 -7.66 24.66
C VAL A 171 -5.23 -7.31 23.95
N CYS A 172 -5.38 -7.67 22.65
CA CYS A 172 -6.60 -7.40 21.89
C CYS A 172 -7.78 -8.34 22.24
N GLU A 173 -7.53 -9.43 22.96
CA GLU A 173 -8.57 -10.37 23.41
C GLU A 173 -9.08 -10.00 24.82
N ASP A 174 -8.24 -9.34 25.61
CA ASP A 174 -8.52 -8.98 26.99
C ASP A 174 -9.12 -7.56 27.13
N ALA A 175 -9.16 -6.78 26.02
CA ALA A 175 -9.73 -5.43 25.96
C ALA A 175 -11.20 -5.42 25.55
#